data_fa9d3a2d625ed942b114857501e152f8
#
_entry.id   fa9d3a2d625ed942b114857501e152f8
#
_cell.length_a   1.000
_cell.length_b   1.000
_cell.length_c   1.000
_cell.angle_alpha   90.00
_cell.angle_beta   90.00
_cell.angle_gamma   90.00
#
_symmetry.space_group_name_H-M   'P 1'
#
loop_
_entity.id
_entity.type
_entity.pdbx_description
1 polymer ?
#
loop_
_entity_poly.entity_id
_entity_poly.type
_entity_poly.pdbx_seq_one_letter_code
_entity_poly.pdbx_strand_id
1 'polypeptide(L)'
;MMCQPPDNDFLFFLRYHSPGGKNMDVWAHRGFSSIYPENTMMAFEKAVESGADGIEMDVHLSSDGFPVVIHDENLLRTGGIDKMVGDCTLDELTHTVVSRTQGGRYNTTVPSFEEFCAFVKDTNTRADIELKTSVVYYPGIEEKVAFLVKKYRIEDQVIFSSFNWLSLVVMKMLLPSVKCGLLFEYHMNARHLSYEVREAGLDLLHPDFTCITEEMVKEADETGVGINAWTINSEQELRKLMEWNVKGCITNSPDMALAVLGRFTRRRTF
;
A
#
# COMPACT_ATOMS: atom_id res chain seq x y z
N MET A 1 -1.58 4.43 43.53
CA MET A 1 -2.28 4.85 42.30
C MET A 1 -1.24 4.90 41.20
N MET A 2 -1.12 3.82 40.44
CA MET A 2 -0.20 3.75 39.30
C MET A 2 -0.94 4.37 38.09
N CYS A 3 -0.38 5.43 37.52
CA CYS A 3 -0.82 5.97 36.23
C CYS A 3 -0.53 4.92 35.14
N GLN A 4 -1.58 4.46 34.48
CA GLN A 4 -1.43 3.74 33.22
C GLN A 4 -0.91 4.72 32.15
N PRO A 5 0.01 4.27 31.26
CA PRO A 5 0.42 5.09 30.11
C PRO A 5 -0.79 5.31 29.19
N PRO A 6 -0.88 6.43 28.48
CA PRO A 6 -1.97 6.68 27.55
C PRO A 6 -1.95 5.63 26.44
N ASP A 7 -3.13 5.09 26.12
CA ASP A 7 -3.35 4.10 25.08
C ASP A 7 -2.70 4.58 23.77
N ASN A 8 -1.81 3.76 23.20
CA ASN A 8 -1.21 3.98 21.89
C ASN A 8 -2.29 4.14 20.79
N ASP A 9 -3.47 3.55 20.99
CA ASP A 9 -4.63 3.70 20.11
C ASP A 9 -5.13 5.14 20.01
N PHE A 10 -5.05 5.94 21.09
CA PHE A 10 -5.51 7.33 21.08
C PHE A 10 -4.55 8.25 20.30
N LEU A 11 -3.24 8.03 20.40
CA LEU A 11 -2.24 8.79 19.62
C LEU A 11 -2.24 8.38 18.14
N PHE A 12 -2.52 7.11 17.85
CA PHE A 12 -2.71 6.62 16.50
C PHE A 12 -4.01 7.16 15.90
N PHE A 13 -5.11 7.16 16.65
CA PHE A 13 -6.39 7.74 16.27
C PHE A 13 -6.27 9.23 15.92
N LEU A 14 -5.52 10.00 16.70
CA LEU A 14 -5.27 11.42 16.41
C LEU A 14 -4.42 11.66 15.15
N ARG A 15 -3.57 10.71 14.75
CA ARG A 15 -2.84 10.77 13.47
C ARG A 15 -3.70 10.47 12.27
N TYR A 16 -4.78 9.68 12.42
CA TYR A 16 -5.70 9.29 11.33
C TYR A 16 -7.00 10.11 11.28
N HIS A 17 -7.28 10.92 12.31
CA HIS A 17 -8.54 11.66 12.44
C HIS A 17 -8.27 13.11 12.85
N SER A 18 -7.77 13.92 11.93
CA SER A 18 -7.82 15.37 12.10
C SER A 18 -9.17 15.91 11.60
N PRO A 19 -9.91 16.72 12.38
CA PRO A 19 -11.20 17.24 11.95
C PRO A 19 -11.03 18.33 10.91
N GLY A 20 -11.60 18.10 9.73
CA GLY A 20 -11.83 19.12 8.70
C GLY A 20 -11.05 18.94 7.39
N GLY A 21 -11.69 18.44 6.37
CA GLY A 21 -11.59 18.71 4.90
C GLY A 21 -10.24 18.81 4.18
N LYS A 22 -9.09 18.72 4.86
CA LYS A 22 -7.75 18.85 4.27
C LYS A 22 -6.80 17.67 4.53
N ASN A 23 -7.23 16.62 5.21
CA ASN A 23 -6.35 15.52 5.64
C ASN A 23 -6.76 14.19 5.02
N MET A 24 -6.59 14.08 3.71
CA MET A 24 -6.56 12.80 3.01
C MET A 24 -5.13 12.33 2.95
N ASP A 25 -4.86 11.09 3.34
CA ASP A 25 -3.56 10.44 3.16
C ASP A 25 -3.34 10.13 1.68
N VAL A 26 -2.17 10.46 1.18
CA VAL A 26 -1.73 10.18 -0.20
C VAL A 26 -0.75 9.02 -0.16
N TRP A 27 -1.19 7.87 -0.69
CA TRP A 27 -0.38 6.67 -0.86
C TRP A 27 0.11 6.59 -2.30
N ALA A 28 1.42 6.57 -2.48
CA ALA A 28 2.05 6.47 -3.79
C ALA A 28 1.99 5.01 -4.29
N HIS A 29 1.07 4.73 -5.23
CA HIS A 29 0.82 3.40 -5.80
C HIS A 29 2.04 2.86 -6.54
N ARG A 30 2.67 1.82 -5.98
CA ARG A 30 3.94 1.24 -6.45
C ARG A 30 5.08 2.26 -6.50
N GLY A 31 5.06 3.22 -5.57
CA GLY A 31 5.90 4.42 -5.59
C GLY A 31 5.37 5.51 -6.52
N PHE A 32 6.20 6.46 -6.95
CA PHE A 32 5.83 7.52 -7.91
C PHE A 32 5.79 6.95 -9.35
N SER A 33 4.87 6.01 -9.59
CA SER A 33 4.86 5.14 -10.77
C SER A 33 4.38 5.82 -12.05
N SER A 34 3.74 6.99 -12.00
CA SER A 34 3.41 7.76 -13.22
C SER A 34 4.64 8.28 -13.96
N ILE A 35 5.78 8.45 -13.27
CA ILE A 35 7.01 8.97 -13.85
C ILE A 35 8.16 7.95 -13.79
N TYR A 36 8.26 7.20 -12.70
CA TYR A 36 9.35 6.26 -12.45
C TYR A 36 8.87 4.82 -12.57
N PRO A 37 9.78 3.84 -12.85
CA PRO A 37 9.40 2.43 -12.94
C PRO A 37 8.75 1.95 -11.63
N GLU A 38 7.55 1.40 -11.76
CA GLU A 38 6.76 0.91 -10.63
C GLU A 38 7.49 -0.15 -9.81
N ASN A 39 7.21 -0.22 -8.49
CA ASN A 39 7.77 -1.21 -7.59
C ASN A 39 9.31 -1.27 -7.60
N THR A 40 9.96 -0.12 -7.69
CA THR A 40 11.43 -0.02 -7.64
C THR A 40 11.86 0.94 -6.53
N MET A 41 13.07 0.75 -6.02
CA MET A 41 13.64 1.66 -5.02
C MET A 41 13.64 3.11 -5.50
N MET A 42 13.94 3.33 -6.79
CA MET A 42 13.86 4.66 -7.40
C MET A 42 12.47 5.30 -7.27
N ALA A 43 11.40 4.55 -7.57
CA ALA A 43 10.04 5.07 -7.46
C ALA A 43 9.65 5.36 -6.01
N PHE A 44 10.15 4.57 -5.05
CA PHE A 44 9.91 4.74 -3.63
C PHE A 44 10.64 5.98 -3.07
N GLU A 45 11.91 6.18 -3.42
CA GLU A 45 12.66 7.38 -3.07
C GLU A 45 11.95 8.65 -3.59
N LYS A 46 11.48 8.62 -4.84
CA LYS A 46 10.76 9.75 -5.44
C LYS A 46 9.38 9.99 -4.83
N ALA A 47 8.71 8.95 -4.36
CA ALA A 47 7.47 9.08 -3.59
C ALA A 47 7.72 9.82 -2.26
N VAL A 48 8.75 9.45 -1.51
CA VAL A 48 9.16 10.14 -0.27
C VAL A 48 9.56 11.58 -0.56
N GLU A 49 10.38 11.82 -1.60
CA GLU A 49 10.79 13.18 -2.01
C GLU A 49 9.60 14.07 -2.40
N SER A 50 8.53 13.49 -2.97
CA SER A 50 7.31 14.23 -3.33
C SER A 50 6.51 14.70 -2.12
N GLY A 51 6.71 14.08 -0.96
CA GLY A 51 5.97 14.33 0.27
C GLY A 51 4.70 13.49 0.40
N ALA A 52 4.61 12.36 -0.30
CA ALA A 52 3.55 11.37 -0.10
C ALA A 52 3.52 10.90 1.37
N ASP A 53 2.32 10.60 1.89
CA ASP A 53 2.16 10.17 3.28
C ASP A 53 2.59 8.72 3.48
N GLY A 54 2.61 7.93 2.41
CA GLY A 54 3.06 6.55 2.39
C GLY A 54 3.27 6.05 0.98
N ILE A 55 3.80 4.84 0.91
CA ILE A 55 4.05 4.09 -0.32
C ILE A 55 3.17 2.85 -0.29
N GLU A 56 2.51 2.56 -1.39
CA GLU A 56 1.89 1.26 -1.61
C GLU A 56 2.78 0.43 -2.52
N MET A 57 2.89 -0.89 -2.28
CA MET A 57 3.74 -1.81 -3.02
C MET A 57 3.27 -3.26 -2.91
N ASP A 58 3.71 -4.09 -3.85
CA ASP A 58 3.26 -5.47 -4.04
C ASP A 58 4.34 -6.49 -3.69
N VAL A 59 3.99 -7.59 -3.01
CA VAL A 59 4.91 -8.65 -2.61
C VAL A 59 4.51 -10.02 -3.17
N HIS A 60 5.48 -10.68 -3.82
CA HIS A 60 5.47 -12.08 -4.22
C HIS A 60 6.58 -12.88 -3.52
N LEU A 61 6.68 -14.20 -3.77
CA LEU A 61 7.85 -14.99 -3.42
C LEU A 61 8.63 -15.43 -4.65
N SER A 62 9.96 -15.38 -4.55
CA SER A 62 10.88 -16.07 -5.47
C SER A 62 10.83 -17.59 -5.32
N SER A 63 11.41 -18.32 -6.29
CA SER A 63 11.46 -19.80 -6.27
C SER A 63 12.23 -20.37 -5.06
N ASP A 64 13.21 -19.64 -4.56
CA ASP A 64 13.98 -19.96 -3.36
C ASP A 64 13.36 -19.38 -2.08
N GLY A 65 12.15 -18.82 -2.20
CA GLY A 65 11.25 -18.47 -1.08
C GLY A 65 11.58 -17.17 -0.37
N PHE A 66 12.17 -16.20 -1.04
CA PHE A 66 12.38 -14.85 -0.51
C PHE A 66 11.27 -13.89 -1.01
N PRO A 67 10.73 -13.01 -0.15
CA PRO A 67 9.79 -11.98 -0.59
C PRO A 67 10.47 -10.95 -1.48
N VAL A 68 9.81 -10.63 -2.62
CA VAL A 68 10.28 -9.71 -3.65
C VAL A 68 9.20 -8.72 -4.05
N VAL A 69 9.59 -7.55 -4.53
CA VAL A 69 8.69 -6.42 -4.79
C VAL A 69 8.40 -6.29 -6.27
N ILE A 70 7.23 -6.75 -6.68
CA ILE A 70 6.74 -6.68 -8.06
C ILE A 70 5.23 -6.90 -8.09
N HIS A 71 4.50 -6.32 -9.08
CA HIS A 71 3.05 -6.45 -9.15
C HIS A 71 2.58 -7.73 -9.84
N ASP A 72 3.08 -7.97 -11.07
CA ASP A 72 2.60 -9.09 -11.89
C ASP A 72 3.29 -10.39 -11.50
N GLU A 73 2.59 -11.50 -11.68
CA GLU A 73 3.15 -12.84 -11.51
C GLU A 73 4.21 -13.18 -12.54
N ASN A 74 4.27 -12.41 -13.66
CA ASN A 74 5.18 -12.62 -14.79
C ASN A 74 5.98 -11.34 -15.11
N LEU A 75 7.25 -11.49 -15.43
CA LEU A 75 8.19 -10.39 -15.72
C LEU A 75 7.97 -9.69 -17.07
N LEU A 76 7.02 -10.15 -17.89
CA LEU A 76 6.88 -9.72 -19.30
C LEU A 76 6.57 -8.22 -19.43
N ARG A 77 5.64 -7.69 -18.65
CA ARG A 77 5.20 -6.31 -18.77
C ARG A 77 6.28 -5.30 -18.34
N THR A 78 6.93 -5.55 -17.23
CA THR A 78 7.90 -4.63 -16.63
C THR A 78 9.35 -4.90 -17.06
N GLY A 79 9.73 -6.18 -17.20
CA GLY A 79 11.09 -6.61 -17.57
C GLY A 79 11.26 -7.03 -19.02
N GLY A 80 10.16 -7.36 -19.73
CA GLY A 80 10.23 -7.87 -21.11
C GLY A 80 10.64 -9.33 -21.23
N ILE A 81 10.63 -10.07 -20.13
CA ILE A 81 11.02 -11.47 -20.02
C ILE A 81 9.77 -12.31 -19.72
N ASP A 82 9.45 -13.26 -20.58
CA ASP A 82 8.32 -14.18 -20.36
C ASP A 82 8.76 -15.30 -19.39
N LYS A 83 8.76 -14.98 -18.08
CA LYS A 83 9.10 -15.91 -17.01
C LYS A 83 8.29 -15.54 -15.76
N MET A 84 7.78 -16.57 -15.07
CA MET A 84 7.05 -16.34 -13.82
C MET A 84 8.01 -15.94 -12.69
N VAL A 85 7.59 -15.02 -11.85
CA VAL A 85 8.34 -14.58 -10.66
C VAL A 85 8.66 -15.75 -9.75
N GLY A 86 7.67 -16.63 -9.50
CA GLY A 86 7.85 -17.84 -8.68
C GLY A 86 8.79 -18.89 -9.26
N ASP A 87 9.22 -18.75 -10.52
CA ASP A 87 10.22 -19.63 -11.18
C ASP A 87 11.64 -19.01 -11.17
N CYS A 88 11.79 -17.78 -10.64
CA CYS A 88 13.07 -17.09 -10.54
C CYS A 88 13.59 -17.09 -9.12
N THR A 89 14.89 -17.25 -8.94
CA THR A 89 15.55 -17.04 -7.65
C THR A 89 15.60 -15.55 -7.28
N LEU A 90 15.82 -15.23 -6.01
CA LEU A 90 16.03 -13.85 -5.58
C LEU A 90 17.17 -13.17 -6.35
N ASP A 91 18.27 -13.88 -6.55
CA ASP A 91 19.44 -13.37 -7.31
C ASP A 91 19.06 -13.02 -8.76
N GLU A 92 18.34 -13.89 -9.46
CA GLU A 92 17.84 -13.61 -10.80
C GLU A 92 16.94 -12.38 -10.85
N LEU A 93 16.00 -12.25 -9.88
CA LEU A 93 15.06 -11.13 -9.82
C LEU A 93 15.76 -9.80 -9.54
N THR A 94 16.66 -9.77 -8.55
CA THR A 94 17.37 -8.54 -8.20
C THR A 94 18.35 -8.04 -9.25
N HIS A 95 18.69 -8.88 -10.24
CA HIS A 95 19.45 -8.49 -11.43
C HIS A 95 18.57 -8.23 -12.67
N THR A 96 17.26 -8.45 -12.57
CA THR A 96 16.31 -8.21 -13.67
C THR A 96 15.91 -6.74 -13.76
N VAL A 97 16.23 -6.08 -14.87
CA VAL A 97 15.84 -4.68 -15.13
C VAL A 97 14.34 -4.59 -15.42
N VAL A 98 13.63 -3.71 -14.69
CA VAL A 98 12.17 -3.52 -14.76
C VAL A 98 11.81 -2.08 -15.07
N SER A 99 12.18 -1.58 -16.25
CA SER A 99 11.91 -0.20 -16.67
C SER A 99 11.12 -0.09 -17.97
N ARG A 100 10.60 -1.20 -18.48
CA ARG A 100 9.93 -1.26 -19.78
C ARG A 100 8.69 -0.37 -19.86
N THR A 101 7.92 -0.27 -18.78
CA THR A 101 6.72 0.59 -18.70
C THR A 101 7.05 2.07 -18.83
N GLN A 102 8.30 2.45 -18.55
CA GLN A 102 8.84 3.80 -18.73
C GLN A 102 9.74 3.94 -19.96
N GLY A 103 9.54 3.07 -20.95
CA GLY A 103 10.27 3.08 -22.23
C GLY A 103 11.73 2.67 -22.11
N GLY A 104 12.11 1.92 -21.08
CA GLY A 104 13.48 1.41 -20.88
C GLY A 104 14.50 2.50 -20.51
N ARG A 105 14.05 3.68 -20.09
CA ARG A 105 14.94 4.84 -19.82
C ARG A 105 15.73 4.74 -18.52
N TYR A 106 15.34 3.83 -17.63
CA TYR A 106 15.93 3.67 -16.30
C TYR A 106 16.65 2.33 -16.19
N ASN A 107 17.74 2.30 -15.44
CA ASN A 107 18.44 1.07 -15.09
C ASN A 107 18.14 0.74 -13.63
N THR A 108 16.97 0.16 -13.37
CA THR A 108 16.52 -0.24 -12.04
C THR A 108 15.97 -1.65 -12.08
N THR A 109 16.11 -2.38 -10.99
CA THR A 109 15.82 -3.81 -10.91
C THR A 109 14.68 -4.10 -9.92
N VAL A 110 14.21 -5.35 -9.86
CA VAL A 110 13.27 -5.82 -8.86
C VAL A 110 13.92 -5.73 -7.48
N PRO A 111 13.36 -5.00 -6.51
CA PRO A 111 13.88 -4.97 -5.15
C PRO A 111 13.55 -6.26 -4.39
N SER A 112 14.42 -6.65 -3.46
CA SER A 112 14.00 -7.56 -2.40
C SER A 112 13.07 -6.83 -1.42
N PHE A 113 12.15 -7.55 -0.81
CA PHE A 113 11.31 -6.96 0.26
C PHE A 113 12.14 -6.59 1.49
N GLU A 114 13.26 -7.26 1.72
CA GLU A 114 14.19 -6.90 2.79
C GLU A 114 14.82 -5.52 2.58
N GLU A 115 15.23 -5.20 1.34
CA GLU A 115 15.73 -3.87 0.95
C GLU A 115 14.67 -2.79 1.18
N PHE A 116 13.42 -3.06 0.81
CA PHE A 116 12.31 -2.17 1.07
C PHE A 116 12.06 -1.95 2.57
N CYS A 117 12.10 -3.00 3.40
CA CYS A 117 11.95 -2.87 4.85
C CYS A 117 13.06 -1.98 5.48
N ALA A 118 14.30 -2.13 5.00
CA ALA A 118 15.41 -1.27 5.43
C ALA A 118 15.14 0.21 5.06
N PHE A 119 14.68 0.45 3.84
CA PHE A 119 14.32 1.77 3.35
C PHE A 119 13.18 2.41 4.16
N VAL A 120 12.10 1.67 4.45
CA VAL A 120 10.98 2.16 5.29
C VAL A 120 11.49 2.59 6.66
N LYS A 121 12.34 1.78 7.28
CA LYS A 121 12.94 2.10 8.58
C LYS A 121 13.78 3.37 8.53
N ASP A 122 14.64 3.50 7.53
CA ASP A 122 15.63 4.60 7.44
C ASP A 122 14.95 5.94 7.09
N THR A 123 13.89 5.91 6.27
CA THR A 123 13.15 7.11 5.85
C THR A 123 12.01 7.48 6.78
N ASN A 124 11.62 6.59 7.70
CA ASN A 124 10.45 6.71 8.55
C ASN A 124 9.15 6.98 7.75
N THR A 125 9.08 6.51 6.50
CA THR A 125 7.86 6.55 5.67
C THR A 125 6.87 5.48 6.10
N ARG A 126 5.59 5.64 5.74
CA ARG A 126 4.59 4.58 5.91
C ARG A 126 4.55 3.69 4.67
N ALA A 127 4.16 2.43 4.83
CA ALA A 127 4.01 1.49 3.73
C ALA A 127 2.68 0.74 3.81
N ASP A 128 2.01 0.59 2.65
CA ASP A 128 0.91 -0.33 2.42
C ASP A 128 1.45 -1.49 1.60
N ILE A 129 1.46 -2.68 2.18
CA ILE A 129 2.09 -3.88 1.63
C ILE A 129 0.99 -4.81 1.13
N GLU A 130 0.77 -4.84 -0.20
CA GLU A 130 -0.15 -5.80 -0.81
C GLU A 130 0.47 -7.19 -0.88
N LEU A 131 -0.20 -8.18 -0.29
CA LEU A 131 0.15 -9.59 -0.44
C LEU A 131 -0.52 -10.16 -1.69
N LYS A 132 0.27 -10.52 -2.71
CA LYS A 132 -0.19 -11.05 -4.00
C LYS A 132 -0.48 -12.54 -3.92
N THR A 133 -1.52 -12.93 -3.17
CA THR A 133 -1.88 -14.31 -2.86
C THR A 133 -3.22 -14.75 -3.45
N SER A 134 -3.85 -13.90 -4.28
CA SER A 134 -5.16 -14.17 -4.89
C SER A 134 -5.08 -14.99 -6.19
N VAL A 135 -3.95 -14.95 -6.90
CA VAL A 135 -3.73 -15.66 -8.18
C VAL A 135 -2.77 -16.83 -8.01
N VAL A 136 -1.62 -16.59 -7.39
CA VAL A 136 -0.62 -17.62 -7.11
C VAL A 136 -0.59 -17.91 -5.62
N TYR A 137 -0.63 -19.19 -5.26
CA TYR A 137 -0.46 -19.60 -3.88
C TYR A 137 1.04 -19.66 -3.53
N TYR A 138 1.45 -18.86 -2.54
CA TYR A 138 2.82 -18.82 -2.03
C TYR A 138 2.86 -19.33 -0.59
N PRO A 139 3.18 -20.63 -0.35
CA PRO A 139 3.23 -21.17 1.01
C PRO A 139 4.17 -20.39 1.92
N GLY A 140 3.64 -19.84 3.03
CA GLY A 140 4.43 -19.14 4.04
C GLY A 140 4.84 -17.72 3.69
N ILE A 141 4.21 -17.06 2.71
CA ILE A 141 4.50 -15.67 2.39
C ILE A 141 4.19 -14.75 3.57
N GLU A 142 3.08 -14.99 4.28
CA GLU A 142 2.64 -14.18 5.40
C GLU A 142 3.67 -14.22 6.55
N GLU A 143 4.17 -15.42 6.88
CA GLU A 143 5.18 -15.58 7.94
C GLU A 143 6.51 -14.91 7.57
N LYS A 144 6.93 -15.02 6.30
CA LYS A 144 8.18 -14.42 5.82
C LYS A 144 8.10 -12.89 5.82
N VAL A 145 6.98 -12.35 5.36
CA VAL A 145 6.72 -10.89 5.36
C VAL A 145 6.65 -10.39 6.82
N ALA A 146 5.87 -11.06 7.68
CA ALA A 146 5.77 -10.69 9.10
C ALA A 146 7.13 -10.78 9.81
N PHE A 147 7.95 -11.77 9.48
CA PHE A 147 9.31 -11.90 10.03
C PHE A 147 10.18 -10.69 9.69
N LEU A 148 10.18 -10.24 8.43
CA LEU A 148 10.97 -9.08 8.00
C LEU A 148 10.47 -7.78 8.64
N VAL A 149 9.15 -7.57 8.71
CA VAL A 149 8.56 -6.41 9.39
C VAL A 149 9.01 -6.33 10.84
N LYS A 150 8.95 -7.45 11.58
CA LYS A 150 9.47 -7.55 12.97
C LYS A 150 10.98 -7.35 13.06
N LYS A 151 11.75 -7.94 12.13
CA LYS A 151 13.21 -7.83 12.09
C LYS A 151 13.65 -6.37 11.99
N TYR A 152 12.97 -5.59 11.16
CA TYR A 152 13.26 -4.17 10.94
C TYR A 152 12.54 -3.25 11.94
N ARG A 153 11.62 -3.78 12.76
CA ARG A 153 10.83 -3.02 13.77
C ARG A 153 10.06 -1.87 13.14
N ILE A 154 9.32 -2.19 12.08
CA ILE A 154 8.52 -1.23 11.31
C ILE A 154 7.01 -1.49 11.44
N GLU A 155 6.57 -2.25 12.46
CA GLU A 155 5.17 -2.61 12.67
C GLU A 155 4.27 -1.37 12.76
N ASP A 156 4.75 -0.28 13.34
CA ASP A 156 4.01 0.98 13.48
C ASP A 156 3.98 1.83 12.19
N GLN A 157 4.73 1.42 11.15
CA GLN A 157 4.85 2.13 9.89
C GLN A 157 4.11 1.45 8.74
N VAL A 158 3.65 0.21 8.94
CA VAL A 158 3.07 -0.60 7.87
C VAL A 158 1.58 -0.88 8.08
N ILE A 159 0.89 -1.05 6.97
CA ILE A 159 -0.42 -1.69 6.87
C ILE A 159 -0.30 -2.81 5.85
N PHE A 160 -1.18 -3.81 5.91
CA PHE A 160 -1.25 -4.88 4.91
C PHE A 160 -2.53 -4.77 4.12
N SER A 161 -2.45 -5.06 2.82
CA SER A 161 -3.60 -5.19 1.95
C SER A 161 -3.55 -6.47 1.12
N SER A 162 -4.69 -6.97 0.72
CA SER A 162 -4.81 -8.12 -0.18
C SER A 162 -6.24 -8.27 -0.70
N PHE A 163 -6.39 -8.81 -1.92
CA PHE A 163 -7.65 -9.38 -2.41
C PHE A 163 -7.99 -10.72 -1.76
N ASN A 164 -7.00 -11.37 -1.16
CA ASN A 164 -7.19 -12.61 -0.42
C ASN A 164 -7.38 -12.31 1.08
N TRP A 165 -8.63 -12.25 1.51
CA TRP A 165 -8.96 -11.94 2.90
C TRP A 165 -8.38 -12.96 3.92
N LEU A 166 -8.13 -14.22 3.51
CA LEU A 166 -7.51 -15.22 4.38
C LEU A 166 -6.07 -14.84 4.73
N SER A 167 -5.29 -14.31 3.77
CA SER A 167 -3.95 -13.78 4.06
C SER A 167 -4.00 -12.65 5.08
N LEU A 168 -5.01 -11.78 5.02
CA LEU A 168 -5.18 -10.70 6.01
C LEU A 168 -5.49 -11.23 7.41
N VAL A 169 -6.33 -12.27 7.51
CA VAL A 169 -6.59 -12.94 8.80
C VAL A 169 -5.31 -13.55 9.36
N VAL A 170 -4.50 -14.22 8.52
CA VAL A 170 -3.19 -14.76 8.95
C VAL A 170 -2.27 -13.62 9.40
N MET A 171 -2.20 -12.51 8.67
CA MET A 171 -1.41 -11.35 9.09
C MET A 171 -1.86 -10.77 10.42
N LYS A 172 -3.17 -10.69 10.71
CA LYS A 172 -3.70 -10.26 12.02
C LYS A 172 -3.32 -11.23 13.14
N MET A 173 -3.19 -12.53 12.86
CA MET A 173 -2.70 -13.50 13.85
C MET A 173 -1.19 -13.33 14.11
N LEU A 174 -0.39 -13.03 13.08
CA LEU A 174 1.05 -12.87 13.18
C LEU A 174 1.46 -11.52 13.77
N LEU A 175 0.72 -10.46 13.43
CA LEU A 175 0.95 -9.05 13.77
C LEU A 175 -0.36 -8.38 14.20
N PRO A 176 -0.92 -8.67 15.39
CA PRO A 176 -2.25 -8.23 15.81
C PRO A 176 -2.43 -6.71 15.82
N SER A 177 -1.37 -5.93 16.07
CA SER A 177 -1.39 -4.47 16.13
C SER A 177 -1.36 -3.81 14.75
N VAL A 178 -0.92 -4.53 13.69
CA VAL A 178 -0.81 -3.96 12.34
C VAL A 178 -2.19 -3.95 11.67
N LYS A 179 -2.53 -2.85 11.01
CA LYS A 179 -3.79 -2.73 10.30
C LYS A 179 -3.79 -3.54 9.02
N CYS A 180 -4.96 -4.09 8.69
CA CYS A 180 -5.19 -4.87 7.48
C CYS A 180 -6.39 -4.32 6.71
N GLY A 181 -6.26 -4.19 5.39
CA GLY A 181 -7.24 -3.65 4.46
C GLY A 181 -7.63 -4.65 3.37
N LEU A 182 -8.93 -4.84 3.17
CA LEU A 182 -9.47 -5.70 2.13
C LEU A 182 -9.52 -4.95 0.79
N LEU A 183 -8.79 -5.45 -0.20
CA LEU A 183 -8.85 -4.98 -1.60
C LEU A 183 -10.03 -5.62 -2.33
N PHE A 184 -10.74 -4.82 -3.14
CA PHE A 184 -11.79 -5.32 -4.04
C PHE A 184 -12.04 -4.37 -5.21
N GLU A 185 -12.40 -4.94 -6.38
CA GLU A 185 -12.59 -4.22 -7.65
C GLU A 185 -13.96 -4.40 -8.31
N TYR A 186 -14.84 -5.20 -7.72
CA TYR A 186 -16.19 -5.44 -8.25
C TYR A 186 -17.24 -4.92 -7.28
N HIS A 187 -18.36 -4.47 -7.79
CA HIS A 187 -19.56 -4.21 -6.98
C HIS A 187 -19.98 -5.53 -6.30
N MET A 188 -19.24 -5.91 -5.27
CA MET A 188 -19.74 -6.86 -4.30
C MET A 188 -21.07 -6.31 -3.80
N ASN A 189 -22.01 -7.17 -3.41
CA ASN A 189 -23.25 -6.71 -2.79
C ASN A 189 -22.87 -6.13 -1.41
N ALA A 190 -22.24 -4.95 -1.46
CA ALA A 190 -21.43 -4.36 -0.42
C ALA A 190 -22.26 -3.69 0.70
N ARG A 191 -23.56 -4.03 0.75
CA ARG A 191 -24.35 -3.68 1.93
C ARG A 191 -23.74 -4.39 3.14
N HIS A 192 -23.25 -3.56 4.07
CA HIS A 192 -22.66 -4.03 5.33
C HIS A 192 -21.24 -4.60 5.23
N LEU A 193 -20.50 -4.38 4.12
CA LEU A 193 -19.12 -4.85 4.01
C LEU A 193 -18.22 -4.31 5.12
N SER A 194 -18.42 -3.08 5.56
CA SER A 194 -17.68 -2.48 6.69
C SER A 194 -17.92 -3.24 8.00
N TYR A 195 -19.16 -3.71 8.24
CA TYR A 195 -19.47 -4.55 9.40
C TYR A 195 -18.78 -5.91 9.31
N GLU A 196 -18.82 -6.55 8.13
CA GLU A 196 -18.18 -7.86 7.91
C GLU A 196 -16.67 -7.78 8.08
N VAL A 197 -16.03 -6.73 7.53
CA VAL A 197 -14.60 -6.45 7.66
C VAL A 197 -14.22 -6.26 9.13
N ARG A 198 -15.01 -5.47 9.87
CA ARG A 198 -14.79 -5.27 11.30
C ARG A 198 -14.97 -6.55 12.12
N GLU A 199 -16.02 -7.33 11.86
CA GLU A 199 -16.26 -8.62 12.53
C GLU A 199 -15.13 -9.63 12.25
N ALA A 200 -14.51 -9.56 11.07
CA ALA A 200 -13.32 -10.34 10.73
C ALA A 200 -12.04 -9.84 11.40
N GLY A 201 -12.10 -8.73 12.17
CA GLY A 201 -10.96 -8.11 12.82
C GLY A 201 -10.06 -7.31 11.89
N LEU A 202 -10.54 -6.97 10.69
CA LEU A 202 -9.84 -6.10 9.75
C LEU A 202 -10.19 -4.63 9.98
N ASP A 203 -9.37 -3.73 9.47
CA ASP A 203 -9.40 -2.31 9.85
C ASP A 203 -9.78 -1.36 8.70
N LEU A 204 -9.57 -1.80 7.45
CA LEU A 204 -9.64 -0.95 6.27
C LEU A 204 -10.36 -1.64 5.11
N LEU A 205 -10.99 -0.82 4.27
CA LEU A 205 -11.44 -1.17 2.93
C LEU A 205 -10.56 -0.49 1.90
N HIS A 206 -10.12 -1.23 0.90
CA HIS A 206 -9.34 -0.72 -0.23
C HIS A 206 -10.13 -0.97 -1.54
N PRO A 207 -11.19 -0.18 -1.81
CA PRO A 207 -12.01 -0.31 -3.00
C PRO A 207 -11.33 0.26 -4.24
N ASP A 208 -11.54 -0.37 -5.41
CA ASP A 208 -11.46 0.35 -6.68
C ASP A 208 -12.39 1.56 -6.66
N PHE A 209 -11.94 2.68 -7.24
CA PHE A 209 -12.70 3.94 -7.23
C PHE A 209 -14.12 3.77 -7.77
N THR A 210 -14.32 2.94 -8.80
CA THR A 210 -15.63 2.69 -9.42
C THR A 210 -16.62 1.98 -8.50
N CYS A 211 -16.10 1.33 -7.44
CA CYS A 211 -16.92 0.60 -6.46
C CYS A 211 -17.40 1.48 -5.29
N ILE A 212 -16.84 2.69 -5.13
CA ILE A 212 -17.14 3.54 -3.98
C ILE A 212 -18.49 4.23 -4.18
N THR A 213 -19.30 4.20 -3.13
CA THR A 213 -20.54 4.97 -3.02
C THR A 213 -20.53 5.80 -1.75
N GLU A 214 -21.32 6.88 -1.75
CA GLU A 214 -21.50 7.72 -0.56
C GLU A 214 -22.05 6.90 0.63
N GLU A 215 -22.93 5.92 0.35
CA GLU A 215 -23.46 5.01 1.35
C GLU A 215 -22.37 4.15 1.99
N MET A 216 -21.44 3.61 1.19
CA MET A 216 -20.27 2.86 1.69
C MET A 216 -19.39 3.72 2.59
N VAL A 217 -19.11 4.96 2.22
CA VAL A 217 -18.29 5.87 3.02
C VAL A 217 -18.95 6.18 4.37
N LYS A 218 -20.26 6.42 4.35
CA LYS A 218 -21.04 6.65 5.58
C LYS A 218 -21.03 5.42 6.50
N GLU A 219 -21.25 4.23 5.94
CA GLU A 219 -21.21 2.99 6.72
C GLU A 219 -19.82 2.74 7.31
N ALA A 220 -18.75 3.02 6.55
CA ALA A 220 -17.38 2.91 7.02
C ALA A 220 -17.09 3.86 8.20
N ASP A 221 -17.55 5.11 8.11
CA ASP A 221 -17.46 6.08 9.21
C ASP A 221 -18.24 5.60 10.46
N GLU A 222 -19.44 5.04 10.30
CA GLU A 222 -20.27 4.51 11.40
C GLU A 222 -19.62 3.31 12.11
N THR A 223 -18.91 2.47 11.37
CA THR A 223 -18.24 1.26 11.89
C THR A 223 -16.80 1.54 12.35
N GLY A 224 -16.24 2.69 12.03
CA GLY A 224 -14.84 3.03 12.29
C GLY A 224 -13.84 2.30 11.38
N VAL A 225 -14.30 1.76 10.26
CA VAL A 225 -13.47 1.17 9.20
C VAL A 225 -12.95 2.29 8.29
N GLY A 226 -11.64 2.34 8.03
CA GLY A 226 -11.06 3.34 7.12
C GLY A 226 -11.23 2.95 5.65
N ILE A 227 -11.14 3.93 4.74
CA ILE A 227 -11.15 3.69 3.29
C ILE A 227 -9.89 4.29 2.67
N ASN A 228 -9.13 3.47 1.92
CA ASN A 228 -8.06 3.88 1.01
C ASN A 228 -8.46 3.48 -0.41
N ALA A 229 -8.91 4.44 -1.21
CA ALA A 229 -9.41 4.20 -2.56
C ALA A 229 -8.30 4.11 -3.60
N TRP A 230 -8.38 3.19 -4.55
CA TRP A 230 -7.43 3.00 -5.66
C TRP A 230 -8.14 2.87 -7.00
N THR A 231 -7.50 3.11 -8.17
CA THR A 231 -6.31 3.93 -8.29
C THR A 231 -6.73 5.32 -8.76
N ILE A 232 -6.44 6.35 -7.98
CA ILE A 232 -6.91 7.72 -8.19
C ILE A 232 -5.89 8.50 -9.02
N ASN A 233 -6.13 8.62 -10.32
CA ASN A 233 -5.16 9.21 -11.26
C ASN A 233 -5.65 10.52 -11.90
N SER A 234 -6.82 11.04 -11.49
CA SER A 234 -7.32 12.32 -11.97
C SER A 234 -7.76 13.25 -10.83
N GLU A 235 -7.66 14.55 -11.07
CA GLU A 235 -8.17 15.56 -10.13
C GLU A 235 -9.68 15.40 -9.86
N GLN A 236 -10.44 15.00 -10.87
CA GLN A 236 -11.89 14.84 -10.75
C GLN A 236 -12.24 13.72 -9.76
N GLU A 237 -11.58 12.56 -9.87
CA GLU A 237 -11.76 11.44 -8.93
C GLU A 237 -11.38 11.84 -7.52
N LEU A 238 -10.21 12.51 -7.36
CA LEU A 238 -9.74 12.95 -6.05
C LEU A 238 -10.71 13.94 -5.39
N ARG A 239 -11.22 14.93 -6.15
CA ARG A 239 -12.21 15.89 -5.64
C ARG A 239 -13.49 15.20 -5.19
N LYS A 240 -13.94 14.17 -5.90
CA LYS A 240 -15.11 13.37 -5.50
C LYS A 240 -14.88 12.64 -4.18
N LEU A 241 -13.69 12.04 -3.98
CA LEU A 241 -13.33 11.43 -2.69
C LEU A 241 -13.29 12.47 -1.56
N MET A 242 -12.80 13.69 -1.86
CA MET A 242 -12.80 14.79 -0.88
C MET A 242 -14.22 15.22 -0.50
N GLU A 243 -15.14 15.30 -1.47
CA GLU A 243 -16.55 15.61 -1.22
C GLU A 243 -17.21 14.57 -0.31
N TRP A 244 -16.87 13.31 -0.49
CA TRP A 244 -17.34 12.20 0.35
C TRP A 244 -16.56 12.02 1.64
N ASN A 245 -15.53 12.86 1.90
CA ASN A 245 -14.69 12.81 3.09
C ASN A 245 -13.92 11.48 3.27
N VAL A 246 -13.57 10.82 2.16
CA VAL A 246 -12.68 9.64 2.17
C VAL A 246 -11.30 10.05 2.69
N LYS A 247 -10.66 9.20 3.49
CA LYS A 247 -9.44 9.56 4.23
C LYS A 247 -8.14 9.13 3.58
N GLY A 248 -8.18 8.22 2.60
CA GLY A 248 -6.99 7.76 1.89
C GLY A 248 -7.22 7.62 0.39
N CYS A 249 -6.23 8.03 -0.39
CA CYS A 249 -6.18 7.78 -1.84
C CYS A 249 -4.85 7.12 -2.20
N ILE A 250 -4.92 6.08 -3.02
CA ILE A 250 -3.78 5.39 -3.60
C ILE A 250 -3.68 5.85 -5.06
N THR A 251 -2.54 6.44 -5.46
CA THR A 251 -2.37 7.12 -6.75
C THR A 251 -1.01 6.90 -7.38
N ASN A 252 -0.95 6.78 -8.70
CA ASN A 252 0.31 6.77 -9.44
C ASN A 252 1.01 8.15 -9.45
N SER A 253 0.24 9.23 -9.21
CA SER A 253 0.69 10.62 -9.31
C SER A 253 0.55 11.35 -7.97
N PRO A 254 1.41 11.06 -6.97
CA PRO A 254 1.33 11.69 -5.67
C PRO A 254 1.49 13.22 -5.72
N ASP A 255 2.26 13.74 -6.67
CA ASP A 255 2.43 15.17 -6.91
C ASP A 255 1.11 15.86 -7.30
N MET A 256 0.31 15.24 -8.19
CA MET A 256 -1.02 15.73 -8.57
C MET A 256 -1.93 15.73 -7.33
N ALA A 257 -1.98 14.63 -6.59
CA ALA A 257 -2.85 14.53 -5.42
C ALA A 257 -2.48 15.56 -4.34
N LEU A 258 -1.19 15.72 -4.04
CA LEU A 258 -0.69 16.72 -3.09
C LEU A 258 -0.97 18.16 -3.56
N ALA A 259 -0.88 18.44 -4.87
CA ALA A 259 -1.20 19.74 -5.42
C ALA A 259 -2.68 20.09 -5.24
N VAL A 260 -3.58 19.16 -5.52
CA VAL A 260 -5.05 19.32 -5.34
C VAL A 260 -5.40 19.53 -3.85
N LEU A 261 -4.71 18.82 -2.95
CA LEU A 261 -4.88 18.97 -1.50
C LEU A 261 -4.23 20.26 -0.94
N GLY A 262 -3.53 21.06 -1.78
CA GLY A 262 -2.80 22.25 -1.35
C GLY A 262 -1.58 21.94 -0.47
N ARG A 263 -1.02 20.73 -0.59
CA ARG A 263 0.12 20.24 0.20
C ARG A 263 1.42 20.15 -0.60
N PHE A 264 1.37 20.33 -1.92
CA PHE A 264 2.54 20.28 -2.79
C PHE A 264 3.42 21.51 -2.61
N THR A 265 4.56 21.35 -1.95
CA THR A 265 5.59 22.37 -1.86
C THR A 265 6.68 22.05 -2.89
N ARG A 266 6.75 22.84 -3.98
CA ARG A 266 7.94 22.81 -4.84
C ARG A 266 9.15 23.17 -3.97
N ARG A 267 9.95 22.18 -3.57
CA ARG A 267 11.29 22.50 -3.06
C ARG A 267 12.03 23.19 -4.19
N ARG A 268 12.35 24.48 -4.01
CA ARG A 268 13.28 25.17 -4.90
C ARG A 268 14.60 24.42 -4.77
N THR A 269 14.97 23.66 -5.81
CA THR A 269 16.36 23.25 -6.01
C THR A 269 17.17 24.52 -6.18
N PHE A 270 17.98 24.83 -5.17
CA PHE A 270 19.05 25.83 -5.28
C PHE A 270 20.23 25.19 -5.99
#